data_9fa32c1810ec42b315f320313c1517dd
#
_entry.id   9fa32c1810ec42b315f320313c1517dd
#
_cell.length_a   1.000
_cell.length_b   1.000
_cell.length_c   1.000
_cell.angle_alpha   90.00
_cell.angle_beta   90.00
_cell.angle_gamma   90.00
#
_symmetry.space_group_name_H-M   'P 1'
#
loop_
_entity.id
_entity.type
_entity.pdbx_description
1 polymer ?
#
loop_
_entity_poly.entity_id
_entity_poly.type
_entity_poly.pdbx_seq_one_letter_code
_entity_poly.pdbx_strand_id
1 'polypeptide(L)'
;YLHISYLFRETLGYNIFLPDLHAHGQSDGKMIQMGWKDADDMLEWLPLCNDLFRDSADSEIIVHGTSMGGATAMNLSGKEDMNFVKAYIEDSGYTSVWDEFAYELDEQFGIPETPLLYTTSGLCKLLNGWSFGEANSVDMVRHCQKPMLFIHSDSDTFVPSWMVHPLYEAKPGRKSLWIPHGTQHAMAYGDYTEEYQCVYHEHI
;
A
#
# COMPACT_ATOMS: atom_id res chain seq x y z
N TYR A 1 -2.09 0.30 13.30
CA TYR A 1 -1.62 -1.04 12.86
C TYR A 1 -1.65 -2.13 13.92
N LEU A 2 -1.62 -1.83 15.22
CA LEU A 2 -1.58 -2.85 16.28
C LEU A 2 -2.78 -3.81 16.23
N HIS A 3 -3.96 -3.33 15.88
CA HIS A 3 -5.16 -4.17 15.76
C HIS A 3 -5.09 -5.16 14.59
N ILE A 4 -4.55 -4.76 13.45
CA ILE A 4 -4.30 -5.65 12.30
C ILE A 4 -3.19 -6.65 12.62
N SER A 5 -2.12 -6.20 13.30
CA SER A 5 -1.07 -7.09 13.76
C SER A 5 -1.59 -8.14 14.75
N TYR A 6 -2.52 -7.75 15.63
CA TYR A 6 -3.17 -8.69 16.55
C TYR A 6 -3.95 -9.78 15.77
N LEU A 7 -4.72 -9.38 14.76
CA LEU A 7 -5.40 -10.34 13.88
C LEU A 7 -4.42 -11.35 13.30
N PHE A 8 -3.38 -10.89 12.64
CA PHE A 8 -2.43 -11.77 11.97
C PHE A 8 -1.68 -12.68 12.98
N ARG A 9 -1.29 -12.13 14.11
CA ARG A 9 -0.51 -12.89 15.11
C ARG A 9 -1.37 -13.85 15.91
N GLU A 10 -2.43 -13.35 16.54
CA GLU A 10 -3.20 -14.11 17.54
C GLU A 10 -4.31 -14.95 16.92
N THR A 11 -4.89 -14.50 15.82
CA THR A 11 -6.00 -15.23 15.17
C THR A 11 -5.50 -16.13 14.04
N LEU A 12 -4.60 -15.64 13.21
CA LEU A 12 -4.12 -16.35 12.01
C LEU A 12 -2.78 -17.07 12.22
N GLY A 13 -2.08 -16.79 13.31
CA GLY A 13 -0.84 -17.49 13.69
C GLY A 13 0.41 -17.09 12.89
N TYR A 14 0.37 -15.99 12.16
CA TYR A 14 1.53 -15.49 11.41
C TYR A 14 2.58 -14.86 12.32
N ASN A 15 3.82 -14.92 11.90
CA ASN A 15 4.84 -14.00 12.40
C ASN A 15 4.65 -12.63 11.77
N ILE A 16 4.92 -11.57 12.53
CA ILE A 16 4.72 -10.19 12.08
C ILE A 16 6.03 -9.44 12.05
N PHE A 17 6.28 -8.77 10.94
CA PHE A 17 7.36 -7.84 10.76
C PHE A 17 6.78 -6.46 10.40
N LEU A 18 7.03 -5.46 11.23
CA LEU A 18 6.50 -4.09 11.09
C LEU A 18 7.66 -3.11 11.02
N PRO A 19 8.14 -2.75 9.83
CA PRO A 19 9.16 -1.70 9.71
C PRO A 19 8.52 -0.32 9.87
N ASP A 20 9.24 0.57 10.54
CA ASP A 20 8.96 2.01 10.43
C ASP A 20 9.47 2.48 9.07
N LEU A 21 8.60 3.07 8.25
CA LEU A 21 8.99 3.62 6.94
C LEU A 21 9.91 4.84 7.11
N HIS A 22 10.55 5.25 6.03
CA HIS A 22 11.43 6.42 6.00
C HIS A 22 10.75 7.65 6.63
N ALA A 23 11.45 8.35 7.50
CA ALA A 23 10.97 9.50 8.28
C ALA A 23 9.76 9.21 9.22
N HIS A 24 9.49 7.94 9.55
CA HIS A 24 8.46 7.54 10.52
C HIS A 24 9.08 6.82 11.72
N GLY A 25 8.37 6.87 12.84
CA GLY A 25 8.73 6.13 14.05
C GLY A 25 10.17 6.39 14.51
N GLN A 26 11.00 5.34 14.49
CA GLN A 26 12.41 5.39 14.85
C GLN A 26 13.36 5.37 13.63
N SER A 27 12.79 5.27 12.41
CA SER A 27 13.58 5.30 11.19
C SER A 27 14.11 6.70 10.88
N ASP A 28 15.32 6.75 10.37
CA ASP A 28 15.95 7.98 9.89
C ASP A 28 15.17 8.57 8.71
N GLY A 29 15.44 9.85 8.43
CA GLY A 29 14.86 10.57 7.31
C GLY A 29 14.29 11.92 7.72
N LYS A 30 14.00 12.75 6.72
CA LYS A 30 13.44 14.10 6.93
C LYS A 30 12.19 14.37 6.12
N MET A 31 11.93 13.55 5.10
CA MET A 31 10.86 13.76 4.13
C MET A 31 10.10 12.45 3.92
N ILE A 32 8.79 12.51 4.07
CA ILE A 32 7.90 11.38 3.76
C ILE A 32 7.99 11.07 2.27
N GLN A 33 8.09 9.80 1.92
CA GLN A 33 8.33 9.33 0.54
C GLN A 33 7.06 8.83 -0.17
N MET A 34 5.90 8.98 0.48
CA MET A 34 4.57 8.66 -0.07
C MET A 34 4.48 7.25 -0.71
N GLY A 35 5.09 6.25 -0.09
CA GLY A 35 5.09 4.89 -0.59
C GLY A 35 5.96 4.64 -1.82
N TRP A 36 6.55 5.67 -2.43
CA TRP A 36 7.34 5.52 -3.66
C TRP A 36 8.75 5.04 -3.40
N LYS A 37 9.54 5.79 -2.61
CA LYS A 37 10.88 5.38 -2.21
C LYS A 37 10.87 4.39 -1.04
N ASP A 38 9.81 4.40 -0.24
CA ASP A 38 9.59 3.39 0.79
C ASP A 38 9.58 1.97 0.21
N ALA A 39 9.12 1.79 -1.03
CA ALA A 39 9.18 0.52 -1.73
C ALA A 39 10.62 0.08 -2.05
N ASP A 40 11.55 1.00 -2.28
CA ASP A 40 12.97 0.68 -2.47
C ASP A 40 13.58 0.20 -1.13
N ASP A 41 13.24 0.83 -0.02
CA ASP A 41 13.68 0.39 1.31
C ASP A 41 13.12 -1.00 1.64
N MET A 42 11.87 -1.29 1.24
CA MET A 42 11.26 -2.61 1.44
C MET A 42 11.95 -3.73 0.66
N LEU A 43 12.59 -3.45 -0.48
CA LEU A 43 13.41 -4.44 -1.20
C LEU A 43 14.59 -4.92 -0.34
N GLU A 44 15.14 -4.06 0.52
CA GLU A 44 16.20 -4.42 1.45
C GLU A 44 15.65 -5.13 2.71
N TRP A 45 14.45 -4.78 3.17
CA TRP A 45 13.82 -5.39 4.33
C TRP A 45 13.31 -6.80 4.09
N LEU A 46 12.82 -7.13 2.88
CA LEU A 46 12.25 -8.45 2.57
C LEU A 46 13.24 -9.59 2.77
N PRO A 47 14.50 -9.54 2.27
CA PRO A 47 15.50 -10.57 2.54
C PRO A 47 15.83 -10.70 4.03
N LEU A 48 15.91 -9.60 4.76
CA LEU A 48 16.14 -9.63 6.21
C LEU A 48 14.98 -10.28 6.97
N CYS A 49 13.74 -9.99 6.55
CA CYS A 49 12.55 -10.63 7.08
C CYS A 49 12.56 -12.14 6.80
N ASN A 50 12.89 -12.55 5.58
CA ASN A 50 13.03 -13.97 5.24
C ASN A 50 14.08 -14.64 6.11
N ASP A 51 15.27 -14.05 6.25
CA ASP A 51 16.36 -14.58 7.07
C ASP A 51 16.00 -14.70 8.56
N LEU A 52 15.17 -13.77 9.06
CA LEU A 52 14.72 -13.76 10.45
C LEU A 52 13.76 -14.91 10.77
N PHE A 53 12.88 -15.27 9.84
CA PHE A 53 11.78 -16.20 10.07
C PHE A 53 11.94 -17.55 9.37
N ARG A 54 12.92 -17.70 8.46
CA ARG A 54 13.18 -18.99 7.81
C ARG A 54 13.75 -20.01 8.81
N ASP A 55 13.41 -21.28 8.57
CA ASP A 55 13.98 -22.43 9.28
C ASP A 55 14.80 -23.28 8.28
N SER A 56 14.26 -24.39 7.79
CA SER A 56 14.93 -25.26 6.80
C SER A 56 14.66 -24.87 5.35
N ALA A 57 13.71 -23.98 5.13
CA ALA A 57 13.33 -23.43 3.82
C ALA A 57 13.08 -21.92 3.95
N ASP A 58 12.93 -21.25 2.82
CA ASP A 58 12.50 -19.84 2.80
C ASP A 58 11.14 -19.66 3.46
N SER A 59 10.95 -18.51 4.11
CA SER A 59 9.66 -18.10 4.64
C SER A 59 8.67 -17.85 3.52
N GLU A 60 7.38 -17.94 3.80
CA GLU A 60 6.32 -17.46 2.92
C GLU A 60 5.85 -16.09 3.42
N ILE A 61 6.15 -15.04 2.66
CA ILE A 61 5.88 -13.66 3.06
C ILE A 61 4.65 -13.14 2.32
N ILE A 62 3.72 -12.57 3.08
CA ILE A 62 2.60 -11.79 2.57
C ILE A 62 2.87 -10.34 2.94
N VAL A 63 2.83 -9.45 1.95
CA VAL A 63 3.02 -8.02 2.16
C VAL A 63 1.66 -7.36 2.29
N HIS A 64 1.42 -6.71 3.43
CA HIS A 64 0.20 -5.98 3.70
C HIS A 64 0.49 -4.50 3.93
N GLY A 65 -0.28 -3.63 3.31
CA GLY A 65 -0.18 -2.18 3.53
C GLY A 65 -1.55 -1.51 3.54
N THR A 66 -1.71 -0.49 4.39
CA THR A 66 -2.92 0.33 4.45
C THR A 66 -2.59 1.78 4.10
N SER A 67 -3.42 2.43 3.30
CA SER A 67 -3.26 3.83 2.88
C SER A 67 -1.91 4.03 2.18
N MET A 68 -1.05 4.92 2.66
CA MET A 68 0.33 5.05 2.16
C MET A 68 1.10 3.72 2.19
N GLY A 69 0.83 2.85 3.16
CA GLY A 69 1.37 1.48 3.19
C GLY A 69 0.84 0.61 2.06
N GLY A 70 -0.43 0.78 1.66
CA GLY A 70 -1.03 0.15 0.47
C GLY A 70 -0.31 0.58 -0.81
N ALA A 71 -0.06 1.89 -0.96
CA ALA A 71 0.75 2.40 -2.06
C ALA A 71 2.19 1.83 -2.02
N THR A 72 2.81 1.71 -0.83
CA THR A 72 4.11 1.06 -0.68
C THR A 72 4.08 -0.39 -1.15
N ALA A 73 3.09 -1.16 -0.74
CA ALA A 73 2.92 -2.56 -1.13
C ALA A 73 2.73 -2.71 -2.64
N MET A 74 1.89 -1.88 -3.24
CA MET A 74 1.68 -1.86 -4.70
C MET A 74 2.94 -1.48 -5.46
N ASN A 75 3.64 -0.43 -5.02
CA ASN A 75 4.89 0.01 -5.64
C ASN A 75 6.00 -1.04 -5.52
N LEU A 76 6.09 -1.71 -4.37
CA LEU A 76 7.00 -2.84 -4.15
C LEU A 76 6.68 -4.00 -5.09
N SER A 77 5.41 -4.33 -5.26
CA SER A 77 4.96 -5.48 -6.05
C SER A 77 5.38 -5.43 -7.53
N GLY A 78 5.63 -4.23 -8.05
CA GLY A 78 6.12 -4.03 -9.40
C GLY A 78 7.65 -4.02 -9.53
N LYS A 79 8.37 -4.04 -8.40
CA LYS A 79 9.84 -3.96 -8.36
C LYS A 79 10.51 -5.27 -7.95
N GLU A 80 9.81 -6.13 -7.18
CA GLU A 80 10.38 -7.35 -6.62
C GLU A 80 10.02 -8.60 -7.43
N ASP A 81 10.90 -9.61 -7.41
CA ASP A 81 10.74 -10.92 -8.05
C ASP A 81 11.07 -12.10 -7.10
N MET A 82 11.09 -11.84 -5.80
CA MET A 82 11.52 -12.78 -4.76
C MET A 82 10.53 -13.93 -4.60
N ASN A 83 10.98 -15.17 -4.75
CA ASN A 83 10.13 -16.37 -4.68
C ASN A 83 9.47 -16.60 -3.31
N PHE A 84 10.02 -16.05 -2.23
CA PHE A 84 9.46 -16.16 -0.89
C PHE A 84 8.33 -15.16 -0.61
N VAL A 85 8.16 -14.12 -1.44
CA VAL A 85 6.96 -13.26 -1.39
C VAL A 85 5.85 -13.94 -2.17
N LYS A 86 4.71 -14.21 -1.51
CA LYS A 86 3.62 -15.02 -2.06
C LYS A 86 2.42 -14.22 -2.51
N ALA A 87 2.09 -13.13 -1.79
CA ALA A 87 0.93 -12.33 -2.09
C ALA A 87 1.08 -10.90 -1.56
N TYR A 88 0.23 -10.04 -2.06
CA TYR A 88 0.09 -8.65 -1.65
C TYR A 88 -1.33 -8.34 -1.21
N ILE A 89 -1.45 -7.46 -0.23
CA ILE A 89 -2.72 -6.90 0.20
C ILE A 89 -2.54 -5.39 0.28
N GLU A 90 -3.33 -4.70 -0.49
CA GLU A 90 -3.47 -3.26 -0.39
C GLU A 90 -4.85 -2.92 0.20
N ASP A 91 -4.88 -2.07 1.19
CA ASP A 91 -6.07 -1.61 1.88
C ASP A 91 -6.11 -0.08 1.83
N SER A 92 -7.06 0.47 1.08
CA SER A 92 -7.28 1.92 0.93
C SER A 92 -6.07 2.70 0.37
N GLY A 93 -5.31 2.09 -0.56
CA GLY A 93 -4.20 2.75 -1.25
C GLY A 93 -4.66 3.59 -2.44
N TYR A 94 -3.77 4.39 -3.00
CA TYR A 94 -4.06 5.35 -4.07
C TYR A 94 -3.38 5.01 -5.40
N THR A 95 -3.97 5.52 -6.49
CA THR A 95 -3.50 5.33 -7.88
C THR A 95 -2.13 5.93 -8.13
N SER A 96 -1.92 7.15 -7.65
CA SER A 96 -0.65 7.87 -7.73
C SER A 96 -0.59 8.95 -6.65
N VAL A 97 0.61 9.42 -6.35
CA VAL A 97 0.78 10.58 -5.45
C VAL A 97 0.18 11.84 -6.08
N TRP A 98 0.18 11.92 -7.41
CA TRP A 98 -0.46 13.02 -8.12
C TRP A 98 -1.97 13.05 -7.89
N ASP A 99 -2.65 11.94 -8.15
CA ASP A 99 -4.11 11.86 -8.05
C ASP A 99 -4.58 12.10 -6.61
N GLU A 100 -3.87 11.55 -5.64
CA GLU A 100 -4.16 11.74 -4.22
C GLU A 100 -4.05 13.21 -3.80
N PHE A 101 -2.94 13.86 -4.14
CA PHE A 101 -2.77 15.27 -3.79
C PHE A 101 -3.67 16.21 -4.60
N ALA A 102 -4.00 15.87 -5.84
CA ALA A 102 -4.96 16.64 -6.62
C ALA A 102 -6.35 16.60 -6.00
N TYR A 103 -6.78 15.41 -5.61
CA TYR A 103 -8.06 15.22 -4.93
C TYR A 103 -8.12 15.96 -3.58
N GLU A 104 -7.11 15.78 -2.73
CA GLU A 104 -7.04 16.43 -1.43
C GLU A 104 -6.98 17.97 -1.52
N LEU A 105 -6.29 18.51 -2.52
CA LEU A 105 -6.25 19.96 -2.77
C LEU A 105 -7.63 20.53 -3.11
N ASP A 106 -8.38 19.83 -3.94
CA ASP A 106 -9.72 20.27 -4.33
C ASP A 106 -10.71 20.08 -3.17
N GLU A 107 -10.76 18.91 -2.57
CA GLU A 107 -11.75 18.55 -1.55
C GLU A 107 -11.58 19.33 -0.25
N GLN A 108 -10.34 19.49 0.23
CA GLN A 108 -10.11 20.19 1.50
C GLN A 108 -9.98 21.70 1.38
N PHE A 109 -9.47 22.19 0.27
CA PHE A 109 -9.10 23.60 0.13
C PHE A 109 -9.80 24.31 -1.04
N GLY A 110 -10.44 23.59 -1.95
CA GLY A 110 -11.01 24.16 -3.19
C GLY A 110 -9.95 24.80 -4.07
N ILE A 111 -8.70 24.30 -4.02
CA ILE A 111 -7.56 24.85 -4.76
C ILE A 111 -7.32 24.00 -6.01
N PRO A 112 -7.27 24.60 -7.20
CA PRO A 112 -6.97 23.84 -8.40
C PRO A 112 -5.52 23.35 -8.42
N GLU A 113 -5.27 22.24 -9.11
CA GLU A 113 -3.93 21.64 -9.24
C GLU A 113 -2.87 22.65 -9.73
N THR A 114 -3.24 23.50 -10.66
CA THR A 114 -2.35 24.49 -11.27
C THR A 114 -2.43 25.83 -10.54
N PRO A 115 -1.29 26.44 -10.18
CA PRO A 115 0.09 25.98 -10.41
C PRO A 115 0.71 25.19 -9.25
N LEU A 116 -0.04 25.01 -8.13
CA LEU A 116 0.53 24.58 -6.86
C LEU A 116 1.10 23.16 -6.94
N LEU A 117 0.32 22.21 -7.45
CA LEU A 117 0.75 20.80 -7.51
C LEU A 117 1.96 20.60 -8.43
N TYR A 118 1.99 21.30 -9.56
CA TYR A 118 3.12 21.27 -10.49
C TYR A 118 4.40 21.83 -9.89
N THR A 119 4.30 22.94 -9.17
CA THR A 119 5.48 23.56 -8.52
C THR A 119 5.99 22.70 -7.36
N THR A 120 5.08 22.12 -6.56
CA THR A 120 5.43 21.24 -5.45
C THR A 120 6.04 19.92 -5.94
N SER A 121 5.48 19.33 -6.99
CA SER A 121 6.03 18.13 -7.64
C SER A 121 7.44 18.39 -8.21
N GLY A 122 7.66 19.55 -8.85
CA GLY A 122 8.97 19.97 -9.33
C GLY A 122 9.98 20.17 -8.19
N LEU A 123 9.54 20.75 -7.08
CA LEU A 123 10.36 20.91 -5.88
C LEU A 123 10.69 19.54 -5.24
N CYS A 124 9.74 18.63 -5.18
CA CYS A 124 9.95 17.26 -4.74
C CYS A 124 11.02 16.57 -5.60
N LYS A 125 10.93 16.71 -6.93
CA LYS A 125 11.95 16.18 -7.85
C LYS A 125 13.35 16.73 -7.55
N LEU A 126 13.45 18.01 -7.27
CA LEU A 126 14.73 18.65 -6.97
C LEU A 126 15.31 18.18 -5.62
N LEU A 127 14.48 18.05 -4.59
CA LEU A 127 14.93 17.77 -3.22
C LEU A 127 15.02 16.28 -2.91
N ASN A 128 14.11 15.47 -3.45
CA ASN A 128 13.96 14.03 -3.12
C ASN A 128 14.28 13.10 -4.30
N GLY A 129 14.54 13.65 -5.49
CA GLY A 129 14.90 12.87 -6.68
C GLY A 129 13.73 12.21 -7.42
N TRP A 130 12.47 12.43 -7.00
CA TRP A 130 11.27 11.89 -7.64
C TRP A 130 10.14 12.94 -7.70
N SER A 131 9.25 12.81 -8.66
CA SER A 131 8.10 13.68 -8.86
C SER A 131 6.79 12.94 -8.57
N PHE A 132 5.72 13.68 -8.29
CA PHE A 132 4.42 13.09 -7.97
C PHE A 132 3.86 12.22 -9.10
N GLY A 133 4.11 12.60 -10.36
CA GLY A 133 3.69 11.81 -11.51
C GLY A 133 4.50 10.53 -11.75
N GLU A 134 5.75 10.45 -11.24
CA GLU A 134 6.54 9.22 -11.28
C GLU A 134 6.06 8.19 -10.26
N ALA A 135 5.51 8.64 -9.13
CA ALA A 135 4.99 7.80 -8.06
C ALA A 135 3.59 7.30 -8.40
N ASN A 136 3.52 6.29 -9.28
CA ASN A 136 2.29 5.78 -9.89
C ASN A 136 2.11 4.29 -9.59
N SER A 137 1.21 3.98 -8.66
CA SER A 137 0.91 2.62 -8.24
C SER A 137 0.19 1.81 -9.33
N VAL A 138 -0.59 2.46 -10.21
CA VAL A 138 -1.25 1.78 -11.34
C VAL A 138 -0.22 1.18 -12.29
N ASP A 139 0.86 1.91 -12.59
CA ASP A 139 1.92 1.41 -13.45
C ASP A 139 2.69 0.27 -12.78
N MET A 140 2.87 0.32 -11.47
CA MET A 140 3.59 -0.70 -10.72
C MET A 140 2.81 -2.01 -10.61
N VAL A 141 1.52 -1.97 -10.31
CA VAL A 141 0.72 -3.21 -10.22
C VAL A 141 0.60 -3.95 -11.55
N ARG A 142 0.78 -3.30 -12.69
CA ARG A 142 0.83 -3.96 -14.03
C ARG A 142 1.96 -4.97 -14.13
N HIS A 143 3.04 -4.78 -13.40
CA HIS A 143 4.20 -5.67 -13.42
C HIS A 143 4.09 -6.80 -12.39
N CYS A 144 3.20 -6.68 -11.40
CA CYS A 144 3.02 -7.67 -10.36
C CYS A 144 2.40 -8.96 -10.92
N GLN A 145 3.11 -10.09 -10.79
CA GLN A 145 2.60 -11.41 -11.20
C GLN A 145 2.00 -12.21 -10.04
N LYS A 146 2.19 -11.77 -8.79
CA LYS A 146 1.73 -12.46 -7.59
C LYS A 146 0.26 -12.13 -7.29
N PRO A 147 -0.45 -12.99 -6.57
CA PRO A 147 -1.81 -12.69 -6.11
C PRO A 147 -1.87 -11.36 -5.38
N MET A 148 -2.94 -10.60 -5.59
CA MET A 148 -3.17 -9.33 -4.89
C MET A 148 -4.63 -9.19 -4.48
N LEU A 149 -4.84 -8.89 -3.22
CA LEU A 149 -6.13 -8.52 -2.66
C LEU A 149 -6.19 -6.99 -2.53
N PHE A 150 -7.25 -6.42 -3.09
CA PHE A 150 -7.60 -5.01 -2.98
C PHE A 150 -8.76 -4.86 -2.02
N ILE A 151 -8.62 -3.98 -1.04
CA ILE A 151 -9.65 -3.64 -0.06
C ILE A 151 -9.84 -2.13 -0.11
N HIS A 152 -11.07 -1.67 -0.34
CA HIS A 152 -11.33 -0.23 -0.39
C HIS A 152 -12.80 0.06 -0.10
N SER A 153 -13.09 0.88 0.89
CA SER A 153 -14.47 1.24 1.20
C SER A 153 -15.10 2.13 0.14
N ASP A 154 -16.40 1.92 -0.11
CA ASP A 154 -17.19 2.80 -0.99
C ASP A 154 -17.47 4.19 -0.39
N SER A 155 -17.23 4.37 0.91
CA SER A 155 -17.45 5.60 1.64
C SER A 155 -16.15 6.27 2.10
N ASP A 156 -15.01 5.83 1.55
CA ASP A 156 -13.72 6.47 1.79
C ASP A 156 -13.68 7.84 1.09
N THR A 157 -13.57 8.89 1.90
CA THR A 157 -13.50 10.29 1.44
C THR A 157 -12.10 10.87 1.56
N PHE A 158 -11.15 10.14 2.12
CA PHE A 158 -9.76 10.55 2.21
C PHE A 158 -8.97 10.06 0.99
N VAL A 159 -8.94 8.75 0.76
CA VAL A 159 -8.53 8.18 -0.53
C VAL A 159 -9.81 7.75 -1.27
N PRO A 160 -10.27 8.49 -2.28
CA PRO A 160 -11.58 8.25 -2.84
C PRO A 160 -11.72 6.87 -3.48
N SER A 161 -12.85 6.23 -3.24
CA SER A 161 -13.12 4.83 -3.62
C SER A 161 -12.93 4.52 -5.11
N TRP A 162 -13.05 5.53 -5.99
CA TRP A 162 -12.82 5.33 -7.42
C TRP A 162 -11.37 4.89 -7.74
N MET A 163 -10.41 5.19 -6.87
CA MET A 163 -8.99 4.89 -7.10
C MET A 163 -8.70 3.38 -7.14
N VAL A 164 -9.48 2.55 -6.43
CA VAL A 164 -9.25 1.11 -6.44
C VAL A 164 -9.55 0.46 -7.81
N HIS A 165 -10.48 1.01 -8.58
CA HIS A 165 -10.89 0.41 -9.85
C HIS A 165 -9.77 0.37 -10.90
N PRO A 166 -9.08 1.49 -11.24
CA PRO A 166 -7.96 1.43 -12.17
C PRO A 166 -6.78 0.59 -11.65
N LEU A 167 -6.56 0.53 -10.33
CA LEU A 167 -5.56 -0.35 -9.72
C LEU A 167 -5.92 -1.83 -9.95
N TYR A 168 -7.16 -2.20 -9.62
CA TYR A 168 -7.65 -3.55 -9.83
C TYR A 168 -7.63 -3.94 -11.31
N GLU A 169 -8.11 -3.06 -12.20
CA GLU A 169 -8.11 -3.33 -13.64
C GLU A 169 -6.71 -3.54 -14.20
N ALA A 170 -5.75 -2.71 -13.79
CA ALA A 170 -4.37 -2.76 -14.26
C ALA A 170 -3.61 -4.03 -13.84
N LYS A 171 -3.94 -4.60 -12.68
CA LYS A 171 -3.26 -5.78 -12.12
C LYS A 171 -3.54 -7.03 -12.95
N PRO A 172 -2.53 -7.70 -13.52
CA PRO A 172 -2.69 -8.96 -14.25
C PRO A 172 -2.81 -10.16 -13.29
N GLY A 173 -3.29 -11.29 -13.80
CA GLY A 173 -3.31 -12.57 -13.11
C GLY A 173 -4.30 -12.63 -11.95
N ARG A 174 -3.95 -13.40 -10.88
CA ARG A 174 -4.84 -13.61 -9.74
C ARG A 174 -5.00 -12.33 -8.93
N LYS A 175 -6.25 -11.90 -8.78
CA LYS A 175 -6.61 -10.69 -8.01
C LYS A 175 -8.02 -10.83 -7.45
N SER A 176 -8.26 -10.16 -6.34
CA SER A 176 -9.56 -10.08 -5.69
C SER A 176 -9.83 -8.66 -5.26
N LEU A 177 -11.08 -8.26 -5.19
CA LEU A 177 -11.52 -6.95 -4.74
C LEU A 177 -12.64 -7.12 -3.72
N TRP A 178 -12.48 -6.50 -2.57
CA TRP A 178 -13.51 -6.39 -1.55
C TRP A 178 -13.81 -4.92 -1.28
N ILE A 179 -15.08 -4.56 -1.39
CA ILE A 179 -15.57 -3.20 -1.16
C ILE A 179 -16.52 -3.23 0.04
N PRO A 180 -16.02 -3.02 1.28
CA PRO A 180 -16.89 -2.85 2.45
C PRO A 180 -17.72 -1.58 2.32
N HIS A 181 -19.03 -1.67 2.71
CA HIS A 181 -19.97 -0.59 2.53
C HIS A 181 -20.01 0.33 3.74
N GLY A 182 -20.04 1.65 3.53
CA GLY A 182 -20.34 2.65 4.54
C GLY A 182 -19.23 2.88 5.58
N THR A 183 -18.07 2.24 5.46
CA THR A 183 -16.93 2.44 6.34
C THR A 183 -16.03 3.57 5.82
N GLN A 184 -15.32 4.23 6.71
CA GLN A 184 -14.41 5.31 6.35
C GLN A 184 -13.02 4.78 5.99
N HIS A 185 -12.12 5.70 5.62
CA HIS A 185 -10.73 5.41 5.27
C HIS A 185 -10.05 4.48 6.28
N ALA A 186 -9.52 3.34 5.79
CA ALA A 186 -8.77 2.37 6.58
C ALA A 186 -9.51 1.76 7.79
N MET A 187 -10.85 1.83 7.80
CA MET A 187 -11.68 1.30 8.89
C MET A 187 -12.32 -0.06 8.59
N ALA A 188 -12.05 -0.65 7.43
CA ALA A 188 -12.62 -1.92 7.00
C ALA A 188 -12.47 -3.04 8.05
N TYR A 189 -11.29 -3.18 8.64
CA TYR A 189 -11.05 -4.16 9.71
C TYR A 189 -11.86 -3.86 10.98
N GLY A 190 -11.97 -2.58 11.36
CA GLY A 190 -12.68 -2.18 12.59
C GLY A 190 -14.19 -2.43 12.52
N ASP A 191 -14.79 -2.15 11.37
CA ASP A 191 -16.23 -2.22 11.16
C ASP A 191 -16.69 -3.61 10.71
N TYR A 192 -15.83 -4.37 10.03
CA TYR A 192 -16.12 -5.68 9.40
C TYR A 192 -15.09 -6.74 9.78
N THR A 193 -14.79 -6.87 11.08
CA THR A 193 -13.71 -7.75 11.57
C THR A 193 -13.82 -9.19 11.08
N GLU A 194 -15.02 -9.80 11.13
CA GLU A 194 -15.24 -11.18 10.72
C GLU A 194 -15.12 -11.37 9.21
N GLU A 195 -15.72 -10.48 8.43
CA GLU A 195 -15.63 -10.49 6.96
C GLU A 195 -14.21 -10.23 6.49
N TYR A 196 -13.49 -9.32 7.14
CA TYR A 196 -12.09 -9.04 6.85
C TYR A 196 -11.22 -10.29 7.01
N GLN A 197 -11.45 -11.08 8.07
CA GLN A 197 -10.78 -12.36 8.29
C GLN A 197 -11.13 -13.39 7.19
N CYS A 198 -12.41 -13.50 6.83
CA CYS A 198 -12.87 -14.42 5.77
C CYS A 198 -12.22 -14.10 4.43
N VAL A 199 -12.20 -12.81 4.05
CA VAL A 199 -11.61 -12.34 2.78
C VAL A 199 -10.13 -12.70 2.69
N TYR A 200 -9.39 -12.62 3.79
CA TYR A 200 -8.01 -13.07 3.85
C TYR A 200 -7.87 -14.57 3.55
N HIS A 201 -8.65 -15.41 4.23
CA HIS A 201 -8.57 -16.87 4.06
C HIS A 201 -8.97 -17.35 2.66
N GLU A 202 -9.87 -16.65 1.99
CA GLU A 202 -10.37 -17.03 0.66
C GLU A 202 -9.40 -16.62 -0.46
N HIS A 203 -8.62 -15.56 -0.26
CA HIS A 203 -7.90 -14.90 -1.35
C HIS A 203 -6.38 -14.98 -1.25
N ILE A 204 -5.85 -15.41 -0.11
CA ILE A 204 -4.43 -15.62 0.15
C ILE A 204 -4.12 -17.06 0.50
#